data_1aface74069eddf17d2a7c8dc3bcf745
#
_entry.id   1aface74069eddf17d2a7c8dc3bcf745
#
_cell.length_a   1.000
_cell.length_b   1.000
_cell.length_c   1.000
_cell.angle_alpha   90.00
_cell.angle_beta   90.00
_cell.angle_gamma   90.00
#
_symmetry.space_group_name_H-M   'P 1'
#
loop_
_entity.id
_entity.type
_entity.pdbx_description
1 polymer ?
#
loop_
_entity_poly.entity_id
_entity_poly.type
_entity_poly.pdbx_seq_one_letter_code
_entity_poly.pdbx_strand_id
1 'polypeptide(L)'
;METAASDGSARCDGTVEAPEPRFVVDECGRVVILRGVNVEASAKGDRQDETHLPESALDDQVTLQRWGWNNVRFLVFWGAIEPTDGTFDEEYLDDVEEWLDWYADHDIHVVLDMHQDLYAWAVGGDGAPDWAVDTGGLVPGKLADGQPWYLLGADPAVQAAYQSFWNPKPGERDLKVDYLEALD
;
A
#
# COMPACT_ATOMS: atom_id res chain seq x y z
N MET A 1 -4.67 27.55 -29.99
CA MET A 1 -5.47 26.32 -30.21
C MET A 1 -5.92 25.90 -28.83
N GLU A 2 -7.16 26.22 -28.49
CA GLU A 2 -7.76 25.80 -27.21
C GLU A 2 -7.94 24.30 -27.24
N THR A 3 -7.29 23.60 -26.32
CA THR A 3 -7.60 22.20 -26.03
C THR A 3 -8.89 22.20 -25.19
N ALA A 4 -9.99 21.81 -25.82
CA ALA A 4 -11.22 21.52 -25.10
C ALA A 4 -10.95 20.38 -24.12
N ALA A 5 -11.06 20.68 -22.83
CA ALA A 5 -11.20 19.66 -21.80
C ALA A 5 -12.42 18.83 -22.17
N SER A 6 -12.23 17.55 -22.41
CA SER A 6 -13.34 16.62 -22.56
C SER A 6 -14.00 16.50 -21.19
N ASP A 7 -15.16 17.12 -21.02
CA ASP A 7 -16.09 16.83 -19.95
C ASP A 7 -16.42 15.32 -20.05
N GLY A 8 -15.73 14.55 -19.21
CA GLY A 8 -15.83 13.09 -19.13
C GLY A 8 -17.09 12.61 -18.42
N SER A 9 -18.14 13.44 -18.35
CA SER A 9 -19.43 12.95 -17.88
C SER A 9 -19.99 11.94 -18.88
N ALA A 10 -19.67 10.68 -18.70
CA ALA A 10 -20.34 9.58 -19.39
C ALA A 10 -21.85 9.72 -19.12
N ARG A 11 -22.59 10.21 -20.12
CA ARG A 11 -24.06 10.31 -19.99
C ARG A 11 -24.60 8.91 -19.84
N CYS A 12 -25.13 8.65 -18.65
CA CYS A 12 -25.84 7.42 -18.38
C CYS A 12 -27.09 7.38 -19.24
N ASP A 13 -27.10 6.57 -20.29
CA ASP A 13 -28.24 6.42 -21.23
C ASP A 13 -29.23 5.32 -20.79
N GLY A 14 -29.46 5.20 -19.51
CA GLY A 14 -30.43 4.30 -18.92
C GLY A 14 -30.11 3.98 -17.47
N THR A 15 -31.15 3.76 -16.67
CA THR A 15 -30.99 3.22 -15.32
C THR A 15 -30.69 1.74 -15.42
N VAL A 16 -29.41 1.37 -15.32
CA VAL A 16 -29.03 -0.02 -15.08
C VAL A 16 -29.30 -0.28 -13.60
N GLU A 17 -30.12 -1.25 -13.28
CA GLU A 17 -30.28 -1.70 -11.90
C GLU A 17 -28.91 -2.21 -11.45
N ALA A 18 -28.35 -1.59 -10.39
CA ALA A 18 -27.03 -1.97 -9.90
C ALA A 18 -27.03 -3.47 -9.58
N PRO A 19 -26.08 -4.23 -10.10
CA PRO A 19 -25.99 -5.65 -9.76
C PRO A 19 -25.78 -5.79 -8.25
N GLU A 20 -26.17 -6.95 -7.70
CA GLU A 20 -25.89 -7.32 -6.29
C GLU A 20 -24.45 -6.88 -5.91
N PRO A 21 -24.17 -6.46 -4.66
CA PRO A 21 -22.94 -5.77 -4.24
C PRO A 21 -21.67 -6.67 -4.26
N ARG A 22 -21.49 -7.39 -5.36
CA ARG A 22 -20.34 -8.27 -5.63
C ARG A 22 -19.39 -7.71 -6.69
N PHE A 23 -19.73 -6.57 -7.26
CA PHE A 23 -18.98 -5.98 -8.35
C PHE A 23 -18.68 -4.52 -8.05
N VAL A 24 -17.52 -4.04 -8.51
CA VAL A 24 -17.24 -2.62 -8.62
C VAL A 24 -18.08 -2.09 -9.78
N VAL A 25 -18.82 -1.03 -9.56
CA VAL A 25 -19.68 -0.40 -10.56
C VAL A 25 -19.37 1.08 -10.69
N ASP A 26 -19.54 1.63 -11.88
CA ASP A 26 -19.44 3.07 -12.13
C ASP A 26 -20.73 3.79 -11.67
N GLU A 27 -20.73 5.11 -11.80
CA GLU A 27 -21.88 5.96 -11.48
C GLU A 27 -23.16 5.64 -12.26
N CYS A 28 -23.04 4.93 -13.36
CA CYS A 28 -24.14 4.45 -14.19
C CYS A 28 -24.61 3.04 -13.82
N GLY A 29 -24.03 2.40 -12.79
CA GLY A 29 -24.32 1.04 -12.36
C GLY A 29 -23.73 -0.04 -13.30
N ARG A 30 -22.83 0.30 -14.23
CA ARG A 30 -22.17 -0.67 -15.09
C ARG A 30 -20.99 -1.30 -14.36
N VAL A 31 -20.81 -2.60 -14.54
CA VAL A 31 -19.67 -3.31 -13.95
C VAL A 31 -18.36 -2.81 -14.54
N VAL A 32 -17.44 -2.38 -13.66
CA VAL A 32 -16.09 -1.99 -14.02
C VAL A 32 -15.17 -3.20 -13.91
N ILE A 33 -14.47 -3.51 -15.00
CA ILE A 33 -13.43 -4.54 -15.00
C ILE A 33 -12.09 -3.86 -14.78
N LEU A 34 -11.55 -4.05 -13.56
CA LEU A 34 -10.23 -3.54 -13.22
C LEU A 34 -9.15 -4.39 -13.90
N ARG A 35 -8.30 -3.74 -14.69
CA ARG A 35 -7.15 -4.32 -15.37
C ARG A 35 -5.94 -3.48 -15.06
N GLY A 36 -4.95 -4.05 -14.38
CA GLY A 36 -3.83 -3.26 -13.92
C GLY A 36 -2.62 -4.05 -13.48
N VAL A 37 -1.73 -3.37 -12.80
CA VAL A 37 -0.46 -3.89 -12.31
C VAL A 37 -0.19 -3.44 -10.90
N ASN A 38 0.76 -4.12 -10.25
CA ASN A 38 1.41 -3.58 -9.07
C ASN A 38 2.41 -2.50 -9.52
N VAL A 39 2.33 -1.33 -8.90
CA VAL A 39 3.29 -0.26 -9.12
C VAL A 39 4.44 -0.46 -8.16
N GLU A 40 5.53 -0.59 -8.76
CA GLU A 40 6.93 -0.71 -8.41
C GLU A 40 7.33 -1.34 -7.06
N ALA A 41 8.12 -2.40 -7.19
CA ALA A 41 8.81 -3.01 -6.05
C ALA A 41 9.89 -2.09 -5.43
N SER A 42 10.33 -1.03 -6.12
CA SER A 42 11.29 -0.04 -5.63
C SER A 42 10.80 0.70 -4.37
N ALA A 43 9.48 0.87 -4.23
CA ALA A 43 8.88 1.43 -3.02
C ALA A 43 9.15 0.59 -1.76
N LYS A 44 9.56 -0.66 -1.89
CA LYS A 44 9.76 -1.55 -0.74
C LYS A 44 11.00 -1.25 0.08
N GLY A 45 12.01 -0.61 -0.41
CA GLY A 45 13.23 -0.25 0.32
C GLY A 45 13.76 -1.33 1.29
N ASP A 46 15.04 -1.32 1.59
CA ASP A 46 15.64 -2.26 2.54
C ASP A 46 15.58 -1.77 4.00
N ARG A 47 15.14 -0.54 4.23
CA ARG A 47 15.17 0.14 5.54
C ARG A 47 14.00 1.10 5.67
N GLN A 48 13.50 1.28 6.91
CA GLN A 48 12.40 2.19 7.23
C GLN A 48 12.68 3.67 6.88
N ASP A 49 13.94 4.10 6.88
CA ASP A 49 14.34 5.48 6.62
C ASP A 49 14.54 5.82 5.11
N GLU A 50 14.04 4.97 4.22
CA GLU A 50 14.03 5.22 2.77
C GLU A 50 12.71 5.90 2.34
N THR A 51 12.65 6.35 1.09
CA THR A 51 11.49 7.15 0.62
C THR A 51 10.19 6.35 0.50
N HIS A 52 10.28 5.04 0.29
CA HIS A 52 9.13 4.13 0.11
C HIS A 52 8.10 4.57 -0.93
N LEU A 53 8.58 5.29 -1.94
CA LEU A 53 7.83 5.72 -3.12
C LEU A 53 8.38 5.06 -4.38
N PRO A 54 7.59 4.96 -5.47
CA PRO A 54 8.10 4.49 -6.75
C PRO A 54 9.28 5.35 -7.24
N GLU A 55 10.34 4.72 -7.74
CA GLU A 55 11.49 5.43 -8.32
C GLU A 55 11.20 6.01 -9.71
N SER A 56 10.18 5.49 -10.42
CA SER A 56 9.79 6.01 -11.73
C SER A 56 9.16 7.38 -11.62
N ALA A 57 9.35 8.20 -12.65
CA ALA A 57 8.64 9.46 -12.75
C ALA A 57 7.15 9.22 -13.05
N LEU A 58 6.27 10.12 -12.57
CA LEU A 58 4.83 10.08 -12.85
C LEU A 58 4.56 10.00 -14.37
N ASP A 59 5.29 10.77 -15.17
CA ASP A 59 5.13 10.77 -16.64
C ASP A 59 5.40 9.40 -17.29
N ASP A 60 6.17 8.51 -16.66
CA ASP A 60 6.41 7.16 -17.16
C ASP A 60 5.15 6.29 -17.07
N GLN A 61 4.27 6.62 -16.14
CA GLN A 61 3.02 5.91 -15.90
C GLN A 61 1.98 6.12 -17.02
N VAL A 62 2.13 7.13 -17.85
CA VAL A 62 1.26 7.37 -19.02
C VAL A 62 1.19 6.14 -19.96
N THR A 63 2.19 5.29 -19.91
CA THR A 63 2.22 4.04 -20.69
C THR A 63 1.13 3.06 -20.25
N LEU A 64 0.74 3.07 -18.98
CA LEU A 64 -0.34 2.23 -18.45
C LEU A 64 -1.66 2.56 -19.16
N GLN A 65 -1.98 3.86 -19.23
CA GLN A 65 -3.17 4.35 -19.90
C GLN A 65 -3.15 3.99 -21.40
N ARG A 66 -2.00 4.14 -22.07
CA ARG A 66 -1.85 3.78 -23.50
C ARG A 66 -2.08 2.30 -23.76
N TRP A 67 -1.79 1.44 -22.80
CA TRP A 67 -2.04 0.01 -22.88
C TRP A 67 -3.48 -0.38 -22.51
N GLY A 68 -4.30 0.61 -22.11
CA GLY A 68 -5.69 0.42 -21.71
C GLY A 68 -5.84 -0.20 -20.33
N TRP A 69 -4.84 -0.02 -19.47
CA TRP A 69 -4.93 -0.36 -18.06
C TRP A 69 -5.61 0.77 -17.30
N ASN A 70 -6.49 0.39 -16.40
CA ASN A 70 -7.32 1.32 -15.64
C ASN A 70 -7.23 1.10 -14.13
N ASN A 71 -6.21 0.35 -13.68
CA ASN A 71 -6.02 0.09 -12.26
C ASN A 71 -4.54 -0.11 -11.93
N VAL A 72 -4.14 0.38 -10.77
CA VAL A 72 -2.85 0.08 -10.14
C VAL A 72 -3.06 -0.36 -8.70
N ARG A 73 -2.20 -1.25 -8.20
CA ARG A 73 -2.00 -1.48 -6.77
C ARG A 73 -0.79 -0.68 -6.34
N PHE A 74 -1.02 0.33 -5.52
CA PHE A 74 -0.01 1.23 -5.01
C PHE A 74 0.33 0.86 -3.57
N LEU A 75 1.62 0.72 -3.28
CA LEU A 75 2.09 0.29 -1.96
C LEU A 75 2.31 1.51 -1.06
N VAL A 76 1.79 1.44 0.14
CA VAL A 76 2.12 2.34 1.25
C VAL A 76 2.52 1.50 2.46
N PHE A 77 3.30 2.07 3.38
CA PHE A 77 3.86 1.33 4.49
C PHE A 77 3.55 2.04 5.81
N TRP A 78 3.06 1.32 6.79
CA TRP A 78 2.79 1.90 8.11
C TRP A 78 4.03 2.59 8.70
N GLY A 79 5.21 1.97 8.55
CA GLY A 79 6.44 2.55 9.04
C GLY A 79 6.92 3.80 8.29
N ALA A 80 6.43 4.04 7.06
CA ALA A 80 6.66 5.29 6.35
C ALA A 80 5.62 6.35 6.74
N ILE A 81 4.37 5.95 6.96
CA ILE A 81 3.31 6.85 7.42
C ILE A 81 3.57 7.33 8.85
N GLU A 82 3.97 6.43 9.75
CA GLU A 82 4.17 6.71 11.19
C GLU A 82 5.56 6.20 11.64
N PRO A 83 6.65 6.84 11.18
CA PRO A 83 8.01 6.38 11.49
C PRO A 83 8.37 6.48 12.97
N THR A 84 7.71 7.36 13.69
CA THR A 84 7.85 7.55 15.14
C THR A 84 6.49 7.47 15.80
N ASP A 85 6.39 6.73 16.88
CA ASP A 85 5.16 6.53 17.67
C ASP A 85 4.38 7.83 17.91
N GLY A 86 3.14 7.91 17.42
CA GLY A 86 2.26 9.07 17.50
C GLY A 86 2.66 10.25 16.62
N THR A 87 3.52 10.05 15.61
CA THR A 87 3.97 11.12 14.72
C THR A 87 3.90 10.66 13.27
N PHE A 88 2.95 11.22 12.53
CA PHE A 88 2.78 10.97 11.11
C PHE A 88 3.78 11.80 10.29
N ASP A 89 4.26 11.22 9.20
CA ASP A 89 5.12 11.87 8.21
C ASP A 89 4.25 12.55 7.15
N GLU A 90 3.96 13.82 7.37
CA GLU A 90 3.13 14.62 6.47
C GLU A 90 3.78 14.79 5.09
N GLU A 91 5.12 14.82 4.99
CA GLU A 91 5.83 14.93 3.71
C GLU A 91 5.62 13.66 2.86
N TYR A 92 5.72 12.49 3.48
CA TYR A 92 5.42 11.22 2.82
C TYR A 92 3.95 11.14 2.37
N LEU A 93 3.02 11.60 3.20
CA LEU A 93 1.59 11.61 2.87
C LEU A 93 1.27 12.58 1.72
N ASP A 94 1.87 13.77 1.70
CA ASP A 94 1.74 14.74 0.61
C ASP A 94 2.28 14.13 -0.72
N ASP A 95 3.41 13.43 -0.68
CA ASP A 95 3.97 12.76 -1.85
C ASP A 95 3.06 11.61 -2.35
N VAL A 96 2.47 10.85 -1.45
CA VAL A 96 1.48 9.81 -1.80
C VAL A 96 0.25 10.45 -2.46
N GLU A 97 -0.26 11.58 -1.92
CA GLU A 97 -1.38 12.32 -2.49
C GLU A 97 -1.08 12.77 -3.92
N GLU A 98 0.14 13.27 -4.21
CA GLU A 98 0.55 13.64 -5.57
C GLU A 98 0.44 12.46 -6.55
N TRP A 99 0.84 11.27 -6.14
CA TRP A 99 0.68 10.05 -6.95
C TRP A 99 -0.79 9.70 -7.18
N LEU A 100 -1.62 9.77 -6.14
CA LEU A 100 -3.05 9.43 -6.23
C LEU A 100 -3.80 10.42 -7.13
N ASP A 101 -3.52 11.71 -7.01
CA ASP A 101 -4.08 12.76 -7.86
C ASP A 101 -3.69 12.56 -9.32
N TRP A 102 -2.42 12.23 -9.57
CA TRP A 102 -1.97 11.93 -10.93
C TRP A 102 -2.74 10.76 -11.55
N TYR A 103 -2.94 9.66 -10.80
CA TYR A 103 -3.73 8.53 -11.29
C TYR A 103 -5.20 8.90 -11.52
N ALA A 104 -5.79 9.70 -10.65
CA ALA A 104 -7.17 10.19 -10.79
C ALA A 104 -7.33 11.03 -12.07
N ASP A 105 -6.38 11.92 -12.35
CA ASP A 105 -6.38 12.76 -13.56
C ASP A 105 -6.23 11.95 -14.86
N HIS A 106 -5.77 10.70 -14.75
CA HIS A 106 -5.58 9.79 -15.89
C HIS A 106 -6.62 8.66 -15.97
N ASP A 107 -7.72 8.75 -15.24
CA ASP A 107 -8.79 7.73 -15.17
C ASP A 107 -8.26 6.33 -14.75
N ILE A 108 -7.25 6.28 -13.88
CA ILE A 108 -6.67 5.06 -13.33
C ILE A 108 -7.14 4.90 -11.88
N HIS A 109 -7.86 3.84 -11.61
CA HIS A 109 -8.24 3.48 -10.24
C HIS A 109 -7.05 2.98 -9.44
N VAL A 110 -6.96 3.38 -8.18
CA VAL A 110 -5.91 2.92 -7.28
C VAL A 110 -6.48 1.97 -6.23
N VAL A 111 -5.83 0.81 -6.08
CA VAL A 111 -5.96 -0.02 -4.89
C VAL A 111 -4.79 0.34 -3.98
N LEU A 112 -5.06 1.15 -2.97
CA LEU A 112 -4.07 1.49 -1.96
C LEU A 112 -3.84 0.27 -1.07
N ASP A 113 -2.61 -0.19 -1.00
CA ASP A 113 -2.22 -1.37 -0.26
C ASP A 113 -1.29 -1.01 0.90
N MET A 114 -1.80 -1.05 2.13
CA MET A 114 -0.97 -0.99 3.32
C MET A 114 -0.13 -2.27 3.37
N HIS A 115 1.05 -2.18 2.77
CA HIS A 115 1.88 -3.33 2.45
C HIS A 115 2.76 -3.77 3.62
N GLN A 116 3.01 -5.07 3.67
CA GLN A 116 4.01 -5.65 4.53
C GLN A 116 4.54 -6.97 3.95
N ASP A 117 5.83 -7.20 4.10
CA ASP A 117 6.46 -8.50 3.97
C ASP A 117 7.14 -8.83 5.30
N LEU A 118 6.89 -10.02 5.85
CA LEU A 118 7.48 -10.47 7.12
C LEU A 118 7.26 -9.53 8.32
N TYR A 119 6.24 -8.69 8.26
CA TYR A 119 5.80 -7.74 9.27
C TYR A 119 6.55 -6.39 9.28
N ALA A 120 7.90 -6.36 9.28
CA ALA A 120 8.65 -5.11 9.48
C ALA A 120 10.12 -5.21 9.04
N TRP A 121 10.75 -4.06 8.79
CA TRP A 121 12.20 -3.99 8.48
C TRP A 121 13.06 -4.55 9.62
N ALA A 122 12.72 -4.29 10.87
CA ALA A 122 13.45 -4.79 12.04
C ALA A 122 13.59 -6.32 12.08
N VAL A 123 12.74 -7.05 11.36
CA VAL A 123 12.79 -8.53 11.29
C VAL A 123 13.13 -9.06 9.90
N GLY A 124 13.61 -8.16 9.00
CA GLY A 124 14.11 -8.52 7.66
C GLY A 124 13.04 -8.54 6.57
N GLY A 125 11.93 -7.86 6.80
CA GLY A 125 10.87 -7.60 5.84
C GLY A 125 10.67 -6.12 5.57
N ASP A 126 9.41 -5.69 5.45
CA ASP A 126 8.95 -4.31 5.36
C ASP A 126 7.56 -4.18 6.00
N GLY A 127 7.07 -2.97 6.22
CA GLY A 127 5.69 -2.71 6.65
C GLY A 127 5.59 -1.92 7.95
N ALA A 128 5.53 -2.60 9.09
CA ALA A 128 5.35 -1.95 10.39
C ALA A 128 6.59 -1.14 10.82
N PRO A 129 6.40 -0.01 11.53
CA PRO A 129 7.51 0.77 12.06
C PRO A 129 8.28 0.02 13.15
N ASP A 130 9.55 0.34 13.34
CA ASP A 130 10.42 -0.32 14.31
C ASP A 130 9.89 -0.25 15.75
N TRP A 131 9.21 0.84 16.11
CA TRP A 131 8.60 1.00 17.45
C TRP A 131 7.43 0.04 17.70
N ALA A 132 6.79 -0.48 16.63
CA ALA A 132 5.68 -1.44 16.73
C ALA A 132 6.16 -2.91 16.69
N VAL A 133 7.47 -3.18 16.79
CA VAL A 133 8.02 -4.52 16.70
C VAL A 133 8.39 -5.06 18.07
N ASP A 134 7.66 -6.08 18.54
CA ASP A 134 8.04 -6.85 19.73
C ASP A 134 8.36 -8.30 19.34
N THR A 135 9.65 -8.63 19.38
CA THR A 135 10.14 -9.99 19.14
C THR A 135 10.22 -10.85 20.41
N GLY A 136 9.81 -10.32 21.57
CA GLY A 136 10.01 -10.97 22.87
C GLY A 136 11.50 -11.14 23.25
N GLY A 137 12.36 -10.26 22.69
CA GLY A 137 13.82 -10.31 22.88
C GLY A 137 14.54 -11.33 21.97
N LEU A 138 13.85 -11.95 21.04
CA LEU A 138 14.48 -12.82 20.04
C LEU A 138 15.21 -11.97 19.00
N VAL A 139 16.36 -12.45 18.55
CA VAL A 139 17.16 -11.82 17.49
C VAL A 139 16.75 -12.42 16.17
N PRO A 140 16.37 -11.58 15.16
CA PRO A 140 16.04 -12.07 13.84
C PRO A 140 17.19 -12.85 13.19
N GLY A 141 16.88 -13.96 12.56
CA GLY A 141 17.83 -14.76 11.81
C GLY A 141 18.28 -14.05 10.53
N LYS A 142 19.31 -14.63 9.93
CA LYS A 142 19.79 -14.21 8.61
C LYS A 142 19.77 -15.39 7.67
N LEU A 143 19.35 -15.15 6.45
CA LEU A 143 19.43 -16.14 5.40
C LEU A 143 20.87 -16.30 4.90
N ALA A 144 21.23 -17.50 4.48
CA ALA A 144 22.45 -17.72 3.70
C ALA A 144 22.25 -17.15 2.29
N ASP A 145 23.36 -16.78 1.64
CA ASP A 145 23.35 -16.23 0.30
C ASP A 145 22.57 -17.13 -0.68
N GLY A 146 21.67 -16.50 -1.42
CA GLY A 146 20.83 -17.16 -2.42
C GLY A 146 19.60 -17.93 -1.87
N GLN A 147 19.36 -17.88 -0.58
CA GLN A 147 18.12 -18.42 -0.03
C GLN A 147 16.94 -17.44 -0.25
N PRO A 148 15.74 -17.96 -0.55
CA PRO A 148 14.56 -17.12 -0.73
C PRO A 148 14.17 -16.41 0.57
N TRP A 149 13.91 -15.10 0.47
CA TRP A 149 13.57 -14.22 1.61
C TRP A 149 12.38 -14.72 2.45
N TYR A 150 11.38 -15.30 1.82
CA TYR A 150 10.16 -15.79 2.49
C TYR A 150 10.42 -16.94 3.51
N LEU A 151 11.61 -17.55 3.49
CA LEU A 151 11.98 -18.53 4.51
C LEU A 151 12.11 -17.92 5.90
N LEU A 152 12.38 -16.59 5.99
CA LEU A 152 12.35 -15.86 7.26
C LEU A 152 10.95 -15.86 7.90
N GLY A 153 9.88 -16.10 7.14
CA GLY A 153 8.55 -16.26 7.70
C GLY A 153 8.43 -17.33 8.78
N ALA A 154 9.33 -18.31 8.79
CA ALA A 154 9.41 -19.32 9.85
C ALA A 154 10.36 -18.93 11.01
N ASP A 155 11.01 -17.78 10.94
CA ASP A 155 11.91 -17.31 11.98
C ASP A 155 11.13 -16.99 13.27
N PRO A 156 11.62 -17.43 14.46
CA PRO A 156 10.92 -17.20 15.72
C PRO A 156 10.72 -15.71 16.06
N ALA A 157 11.63 -14.81 15.67
CA ALA A 157 11.48 -13.38 15.90
C ALA A 157 10.38 -12.77 15.03
N VAL A 158 10.28 -13.18 13.74
CA VAL A 158 9.18 -12.79 12.85
C VAL A 158 7.85 -13.30 13.39
N GLN A 159 7.79 -14.56 13.82
CA GLN A 159 6.57 -15.12 14.41
C GLN A 159 6.16 -14.42 15.72
N ALA A 160 7.13 -14.02 16.55
CA ALA A 160 6.85 -13.28 17.77
C ALA A 160 6.30 -11.87 17.48
N ALA A 161 6.85 -11.17 16.49
CA ALA A 161 6.37 -9.87 16.04
C ALA A 161 4.91 -9.95 15.55
N TYR A 162 4.57 -10.90 14.69
CA TYR A 162 3.17 -11.14 14.31
C TYR A 162 2.27 -11.49 15.49
N GLN A 163 2.77 -12.31 16.42
CA GLN A 163 1.99 -12.71 17.58
C GLN A 163 1.68 -11.52 18.48
N SER A 164 2.62 -10.59 18.70
CA SER A 164 2.42 -9.39 19.52
C SER A 164 1.38 -8.46 18.90
N PHE A 165 1.35 -8.33 17.58
CA PHE A 165 0.34 -7.55 16.87
C PHE A 165 -1.06 -8.17 16.97
N TRP A 166 -1.20 -9.46 16.62
CA TRP A 166 -2.52 -10.09 16.53
C TRP A 166 -3.11 -10.44 17.91
N ASN A 167 -2.29 -10.86 18.86
CA ASN A 167 -2.69 -11.36 20.17
C ASN A 167 -1.81 -10.79 21.28
N PRO A 168 -1.87 -9.48 21.54
CA PRO A 168 -1.09 -8.88 22.63
C PRO A 168 -1.47 -9.52 23.97
N LYS A 169 -0.49 -9.68 24.87
CA LYS A 169 -0.75 -10.21 26.20
C LYS A 169 -1.47 -9.18 27.05
N PRO A 170 -2.15 -9.59 28.14
CA PRO A 170 -2.80 -8.67 29.05
C PRO A 170 -1.82 -7.62 29.59
N GLY A 171 -2.12 -6.34 29.32
CA GLY A 171 -1.30 -5.20 29.71
C GLY A 171 -0.26 -4.76 28.69
N GLU A 172 -0.10 -5.46 27.57
CA GLU A 172 0.63 -4.97 26.39
C GLU A 172 -0.25 -4.04 25.55
N ARG A 173 0.39 -3.19 24.74
CA ARG A 173 -0.28 -2.28 23.80
C ARG A 173 -0.99 -3.08 22.69
N ASP A 174 -2.20 -2.69 22.33
CA ASP A 174 -2.90 -3.26 21.17
C ASP A 174 -2.56 -2.48 19.90
N LEU A 175 -1.50 -2.89 19.24
CA LEU A 175 -0.96 -2.27 18.03
C LEU A 175 -1.96 -2.20 16.86
N LYS A 176 -3.07 -2.98 16.91
CA LYS A 176 -4.13 -2.88 15.90
C LYS A 176 -4.87 -1.55 15.96
N VAL A 177 -4.92 -0.91 17.13
CA VAL A 177 -5.53 0.42 17.28
C VAL A 177 -4.67 1.44 16.54
N ASP A 178 -3.37 1.42 16.78
CA ASP A 178 -2.42 2.34 16.13
C ASP A 178 -2.39 2.14 14.61
N TYR A 179 -2.39 0.87 14.18
CA TYR A 179 -2.47 0.54 12.75
C TYR A 179 -3.75 1.07 12.08
N LEU A 180 -4.89 1.03 12.78
CA LEU A 180 -6.15 1.57 12.27
C LEU A 180 -6.12 3.10 12.21
N GLU A 181 -5.46 3.77 13.17
CA GLU A 181 -5.26 5.22 13.14
C GLU A 181 -4.38 5.66 11.95
N ALA A 182 -3.42 4.84 11.54
CA ALA A 182 -2.59 5.08 10.36
C ALA A 182 -3.33 4.83 9.02
N LEU A 183 -4.53 4.24 9.07
CA LEU A 183 -5.37 4.01 7.88
C LEU A 183 -6.43 5.12 7.68
N ASP A 184 -6.70 5.93 8.71
CA ASP A 184 -7.69 7.01 8.69
C ASP A 184 -7.10 8.32 8.18
#